data_4972cd4125f9e612330897788454de2d
#
_entry.id   4972cd4125f9e612330897788454de2d
#
_cell.length_a   1.000
_cell.length_b   1.000
_cell.length_c   1.000
_cell.angle_alpha   90.00
_cell.angle_beta   90.00
_cell.angle_gamma   90.00
#
_symmetry.space_group_name_H-M   'P 1'
#
loop_
_entity.id
_entity.type
_entity.pdbx_description
1 polymer ?
#
loop_
_entity_poly.entity_id
_entity_poly.type
_entity_poly.pdbx_seq_one_letter_code
_entity_poly.pdbx_strand_id
1 'polypeptide(L)'
;MKKFINDPENLTSELLEGLALANKDIIHLEDGNLVVNNKLKDADRVTIVTLGGTGHEPAISGFVGEGMVDISVAGNVFAAPGPQACIEAIKMADKGHGVLFVVLNHAGDMLTGNLTMKQVKKLGLNVIKVVTQEDIANAPRSNADDRRGLVGCVPLYKIAGAAAAAGKSLEEVAAVAQKFADNMATIAVAAKGATHPATDMVIAQIEEGKMEIGMGQHGEGGGGLTEMKTADETAAIMIDALLRDLDIKKGEKLLVIVNGVGATTLMEQLIVFRKCCHYLAEKGIEVVANIVGEVLTVQEMAGFQLFIARMDDELLKYCLLYTSDAA
;
A
#
# COMPACT_ATOMS: atom_id res chain seq x y z
N MET A 1 25.40 -2.48 -12.26
CA MET A 1 24.49 -2.56 -11.09
C MET A 1 24.99 -3.60 -10.09
N LYS A 2 24.81 -3.36 -8.78
CA LYS A 2 25.16 -4.32 -7.72
C LYS A 2 23.87 -4.84 -7.05
N LYS A 3 23.07 -5.58 -7.79
CA LYS A 3 21.84 -6.23 -7.31
C LYS A 3 21.92 -7.74 -7.58
N PHE A 4 21.31 -8.53 -6.70
CA PHE A 4 21.22 -10.00 -6.87
C PHE A 4 20.03 -10.33 -7.78
N ILE A 5 20.20 -10.15 -9.07
CA ILE A 5 19.24 -10.44 -10.13
C ILE A 5 19.90 -11.25 -11.25
N ASN A 6 19.08 -11.94 -12.03
CA ASN A 6 19.53 -12.61 -13.25
C ASN A 6 19.30 -11.69 -14.47
N ASP A 7 18.49 -12.15 -15.44
CA ASP A 7 18.14 -11.34 -16.59
C ASP A 7 17.10 -10.28 -16.22
N PRO A 8 17.32 -8.98 -16.49
CA PRO A 8 16.35 -7.93 -16.25
C PRO A 8 14.98 -8.15 -16.89
N GLU A 9 14.89 -8.90 -17.99
CA GLU A 9 13.60 -9.21 -18.63
C GLU A 9 12.76 -10.21 -17.82
N ASN A 10 13.38 -11.00 -16.95
CA ASN A 10 12.73 -12.03 -16.15
C ASN A 10 12.45 -11.62 -14.69
N LEU A 11 12.73 -10.38 -14.30
CA LEU A 11 12.63 -9.92 -12.92
C LEU A 11 11.28 -10.24 -12.27
N THR A 12 10.19 -9.88 -12.96
CA THR A 12 8.84 -10.10 -12.44
C THR A 12 8.50 -11.58 -12.32
N SER A 13 8.81 -12.40 -13.33
CA SER A 13 8.49 -13.84 -13.30
C SER A 13 9.30 -14.57 -12.23
N GLU A 14 10.61 -14.30 -12.12
CA GLU A 14 11.47 -14.91 -11.10
C GLU A 14 11.08 -14.49 -9.68
N LEU A 15 10.73 -13.21 -9.49
CA LEU A 15 10.21 -12.71 -8.21
C LEU A 15 8.93 -13.43 -7.79
N LEU A 16 7.94 -13.51 -8.68
CA LEU A 16 6.65 -14.13 -8.37
C LEU A 16 6.78 -15.64 -8.14
N GLU A 17 7.64 -16.33 -8.93
CA GLU A 17 7.97 -17.74 -8.68
C GLU A 17 8.59 -17.90 -7.27
N GLY A 18 9.57 -17.07 -6.91
CA GLY A 18 10.18 -17.07 -5.58
C GLY A 18 9.17 -16.83 -4.47
N LEU A 19 8.26 -15.86 -4.63
CA LEU A 19 7.19 -15.58 -3.69
C LEU A 19 6.26 -16.79 -3.49
N ALA A 20 5.83 -17.41 -4.59
CA ALA A 20 4.95 -18.58 -4.55
C ALA A 20 5.63 -19.81 -3.92
N LEU A 21 6.91 -20.04 -4.23
CA LEU A 21 7.69 -21.14 -3.65
C LEU A 21 7.88 -20.96 -2.12
N ALA A 22 8.14 -19.73 -1.68
CA ALA A 22 8.31 -19.41 -0.27
C ALA A 22 6.99 -19.56 0.52
N ASN A 23 5.83 -19.33 -0.12
CA ASN A 23 4.51 -19.27 0.50
C ASN A 23 3.51 -20.26 -0.12
N LYS A 24 3.98 -21.42 -0.58
CA LYS A 24 3.19 -22.43 -1.31
C LYS A 24 1.92 -22.91 -0.60
N ASP A 25 1.88 -22.81 0.71
CA ASP A 25 0.72 -23.21 1.52
C ASP A 25 -0.35 -22.10 1.58
N ILE A 26 -0.02 -20.86 1.16
CA ILE A 26 -0.89 -19.69 1.21
C ILE A 26 -1.32 -19.28 -0.19
N ILE A 27 -0.39 -19.27 -1.16
CA ILE A 27 -0.61 -18.74 -2.52
C ILE A 27 -0.12 -19.69 -3.62
N HIS A 28 -0.62 -19.47 -4.82
CA HIS A 28 -0.10 -20.02 -6.07
C HIS A 28 -0.16 -18.97 -7.18
N LEU A 29 0.49 -19.26 -8.32
CA LEU A 29 0.45 -18.41 -9.51
C LEU A 29 -0.51 -18.98 -10.55
N GLU A 30 -1.28 -18.07 -11.17
CA GLU A 30 -2.07 -18.34 -12.37
C GLU A 30 -1.65 -17.36 -13.47
N ASP A 31 -1.67 -17.83 -14.73
CA ASP A 31 -1.31 -17.04 -15.92
C ASP A 31 0.03 -16.27 -15.82
N GLY A 32 0.92 -16.71 -14.93
CA GLY A 32 2.27 -16.18 -14.72
C GLY A 32 2.36 -14.86 -13.94
N ASN A 33 1.26 -14.10 -13.79
CA ASN A 33 1.27 -12.82 -13.09
C ASN A 33 0.08 -12.58 -12.14
N LEU A 34 -0.77 -13.57 -11.95
CA LEU A 34 -1.82 -13.55 -10.94
C LEU A 34 -1.32 -14.29 -9.70
N VAL A 35 -1.18 -13.60 -8.60
CA VAL A 35 -0.90 -14.21 -7.28
C VAL A 35 -2.23 -14.47 -6.62
N VAL A 36 -2.55 -15.74 -6.38
CA VAL A 36 -3.88 -16.20 -6.00
C VAL A 36 -3.84 -16.88 -4.63
N ASN A 37 -4.75 -16.52 -3.74
CA ASN A 37 -4.98 -17.17 -2.46
C ASN A 37 -5.45 -18.62 -2.65
N ASN A 38 -4.77 -19.60 -2.09
CA ASN A 38 -5.09 -21.02 -2.19
C ASN A 38 -6.52 -21.37 -1.72
N LYS A 39 -7.08 -20.56 -0.80
CA LYS A 39 -8.43 -20.73 -0.27
C LYS A 39 -9.51 -20.03 -1.12
N LEU A 40 -9.14 -19.32 -2.18
CA LEU A 40 -10.09 -18.60 -3.04
C LEU A 40 -11.18 -19.51 -3.62
N LYS A 41 -10.84 -20.76 -3.97
CA LYS A 41 -11.80 -21.73 -4.54
C LYS A 41 -13.00 -22.02 -3.60
N ASP A 42 -12.76 -21.93 -2.29
CA ASP A 42 -13.74 -22.24 -1.25
C ASP A 42 -14.36 -20.96 -0.63
N ALA A 43 -14.10 -19.79 -1.23
CA ALA A 43 -14.57 -18.51 -0.70
C ALA A 43 -16.10 -18.37 -0.87
N ASP A 44 -16.80 -18.20 0.25
CA ASP A 44 -18.24 -17.93 0.35
C ASP A 44 -18.46 -16.53 0.94
N ARG A 45 -17.85 -15.53 0.32
CA ARG A 45 -17.82 -14.13 0.77
C ARG A 45 -17.42 -13.19 -0.37
N VAL A 46 -17.54 -11.90 -0.12
CA VAL A 46 -16.88 -10.87 -0.95
C VAL A 46 -15.38 -11.16 -1.05
N THR A 47 -14.83 -11.06 -2.25
CA THR A 47 -13.39 -11.24 -2.51
C THR A 47 -12.71 -9.91 -2.81
N ILE A 48 -11.42 -9.85 -2.54
CA ILE A 48 -10.62 -8.63 -2.71
C ILE A 48 -9.61 -8.85 -3.84
N VAL A 49 -9.67 -8.02 -4.86
CA VAL A 49 -8.70 -8.01 -5.98
C VAL A 49 -7.97 -6.67 -5.98
N THR A 50 -6.68 -6.72 -6.23
CA THR A 50 -5.84 -5.52 -6.40
C THR A 50 -4.92 -5.67 -7.60
N LEU A 51 -4.26 -4.57 -7.98
CA LEU A 51 -3.26 -4.54 -9.05
C LEU A 51 -2.12 -3.60 -8.68
N GLY A 52 -0.99 -3.76 -9.32
CA GLY A 52 0.13 -2.82 -9.23
C GLY A 52 1.42 -3.38 -9.82
N GLY A 53 2.40 -2.51 -10.00
CA GLY A 53 3.74 -2.91 -10.43
C GLY A 53 4.48 -3.69 -9.35
N THR A 54 5.40 -4.57 -9.76
CA THR A 54 6.43 -5.15 -8.89
C THR A 54 7.52 -4.11 -8.58
N GLY A 55 8.44 -4.42 -7.66
CA GLY A 55 9.51 -3.51 -7.24
C GLY A 55 9.21 -2.77 -5.93
N HIS A 56 8.07 -3.05 -5.32
CA HIS A 56 7.60 -2.47 -4.05
C HIS A 56 7.47 -3.49 -2.92
N GLU A 57 8.03 -4.66 -3.07
CA GLU A 57 7.84 -5.80 -2.16
C GLU A 57 8.06 -5.43 -0.67
N PRO A 58 7.26 -6.03 0.23
CA PRO A 58 6.23 -7.06 0.00
C PRO A 58 4.93 -6.55 -0.65
N ALA A 59 4.66 -5.24 -0.69
CA ALA A 59 3.51 -4.75 -1.45
C ALA A 59 3.70 -5.05 -2.96
N ILE A 60 2.70 -5.48 -3.66
CA ILE A 60 1.28 -5.61 -3.33
C ILE A 60 0.96 -7.09 -3.13
N SER A 61 1.70 -7.94 -3.84
CA SER A 61 1.44 -9.38 -3.98
C SER A 61 1.73 -10.18 -2.70
N GLY A 62 2.63 -9.71 -1.83
CA GLY A 62 2.91 -10.34 -0.54
C GLY A 62 1.73 -10.32 0.43
N PHE A 63 0.74 -9.47 0.20
CA PHE A 63 -0.46 -9.38 1.05
C PHE A 63 -1.65 -10.20 0.53
N VAL A 64 -1.39 -11.17 -0.35
CA VAL A 64 -2.39 -12.17 -0.76
C VAL A 64 -2.48 -13.26 0.30
N GLY A 65 -3.67 -13.50 0.83
CA GLY A 65 -3.91 -14.51 1.85
C GLY A 65 -5.26 -14.37 2.54
N GLU A 66 -5.50 -15.23 3.52
CA GLU A 66 -6.78 -15.28 4.23
C GLU A 66 -7.04 -14.00 5.04
N GLY A 67 -8.19 -13.36 4.82
CA GLY A 67 -8.57 -12.11 5.49
C GLY A 67 -7.86 -10.86 4.96
N MET A 68 -7.14 -10.99 3.85
CA MET A 68 -6.46 -9.92 3.14
C MET A 68 -6.90 -9.89 1.67
N VAL A 69 -5.96 -9.80 0.71
CA VAL A 69 -6.22 -9.85 -0.73
C VAL A 69 -6.44 -11.29 -1.20
N ASP A 70 -7.37 -11.53 -2.10
CA ASP A 70 -7.61 -12.83 -2.71
C ASP A 70 -6.83 -13.03 -4.01
N ILE A 71 -6.71 -11.98 -4.83
CA ILE A 71 -5.87 -11.99 -6.03
C ILE A 71 -5.15 -10.65 -6.16
N SER A 72 -3.84 -10.70 -6.34
CA SER A 72 -3.04 -9.57 -6.80
C SER A 72 -2.63 -9.78 -8.26
N VAL A 73 -2.90 -8.78 -9.10
CA VAL A 73 -2.47 -8.75 -10.49
C VAL A 73 -1.16 -7.97 -10.59
N ALA A 74 -0.06 -8.68 -10.79
CA ALA A 74 1.27 -8.09 -10.83
C ALA A 74 1.62 -7.56 -12.22
N GLY A 75 2.08 -6.32 -12.27
CA GLY A 75 2.71 -5.72 -13.45
C GLY A 75 4.23 -5.84 -13.43
N ASN A 76 4.90 -5.36 -14.47
CA ASN A 76 6.35 -5.25 -14.49
C ASN A 76 6.85 -4.25 -13.42
N VAL A 77 8.16 -4.22 -13.23
CA VAL A 77 8.78 -3.32 -12.24
C VAL A 77 8.32 -1.87 -12.48
N PHE A 78 7.68 -1.29 -11.46
CA PHE A 78 7.10 0.06 -11.45
C PHE A 78 6.08 0.36 -12.58
N ALA A 79 5.45 -0.66 -13.12
CA ALA A 79 4.47 -0.52 -14.19
C ALA A 79 3.19 -1.31 -13.90
N ALA A 80 2.04 -0.69 -14.15
CA ALA A 80 0.74 -1.32 -13.99
C ALA A 80 0.57 -2.53 -14.93
N PRO A 81 -0.15 -3.60 -14.52
CA PRO A 81 -0.51 -4.70 -15.42
C PRO A 81 -1.53 -4.26 -16.47
N GLY A 82 -1.71 -5.08 -17.51
CA GLY A 82 -2.73 -4.84 -18.51
C GLY A 82 -4.16 -5.08 -17.99
N PRO A 83 -5.19 -4.37 -18.53
CA PRO A 83 -6.57 -4.50 -18.05
C PRO A 83 -7.17 -5.90 -18.28
N GLN A 84 -6.69 -6.66 -19.27
CA GLN A 84 -7.19 -8.02 -19.52
C GLN A 84 -6.87 -8.97 -18.37
N ALA A 85 -5.65 -8.89 -17.79
CA ALA A 85 -5.29 -9.70 -16.64
C ALA A 85 -6.17 -9.36 -15.42
N CYS A 86 -6.48 -8.08 -15.20
CA CYS A 86 -7.39 -7.67 -14.14
C CYS A 86 -8.82 -8.18 -14.35
N ILE A 87 -9.30 -8.23 -15.59
CA ILE A 87 -10.62 -8.79 -15.92
C ILE A 87 -10.67 -10.28 -15.61
N GLU A 88 -9.64 -11.04 -16.00
CA GLU A 88 -9.58 -12.48 -15.71
C GLU A 88 -9.45 -12.73 -14.18
N ALA A 89 -8.65 -11.94 -13.47
CA ALA A 89 -8.58 -12.00 -12.02
C ALA A 89 -9.94 -11.76 -11.35
N ILE A 90 -10.69 -10.75 -11.79
CA ILE A 90 -12.04 -10.44 -11.27
C ILE A 90 -13.02 -11.57 -11.57
N LYS A 91 -13.01 -12.15 -12.78
CA LYS A 91 -13.84 -13.31 -13.12
C LYS A 91 -13.53 -14.51 -12.23
N MET A 92 -12.23 -14.78 -11.99
CA MET A 92 -11.78 -15.85 -11.12
C MET A 92 -12.20 -15.62 -9.67
N ALA A 93 -12.12 -14.37 -9.20
CA ALA A 93 -12.46 -13.96 -7.86
C ALA A 93 -13.97 -13.93 -7.59
N ASP A 94 -14.81 -13.74 -8.61
CA ASP A 94 -16.26 -13.68 -8.42
C ASP A 94 -16.82 -15.05 -8.01
N LYS A 95 -17.27 -15.15 -6.76
CA LYS A 95 -17.90 -16.32 -6.15
C LYS A 95 -19.40 -16.11 -5.88
N GLY A 96 -20.02 -15.13 -6.55
CA GLY A 96 -21.42 -14.80 -6.40
C GLY A 96 -21.73 -13.77 -5.30
N HIS A 97 -20.72 -13.35 -4.51
CA HIS A 97 -20.85 -12.32 -3.48
C HIS A 97 -20.33 -10.95 -3.91
N GLY A 98 -19.80 -10.85 -5.13
CA GLY A 98 -19.17 -9.65 -5.68
C GLY A 98 -17.70 -9.48 -5.28
N VAL A 99 -17.03 -8.54 -5.94
CA VAL A 99 -15.59 -8.29 -5.83
C VAL A 99 -15.34 -6.85 -5.44
N LEU A 100 -14.57 -6.62 -4.38
CA LEU A 100 -13.96 -5.32 -4.10
C LEU A 100 -12.65 -5.21 -4.90
N PHE A 101 -12.55 -4.20 -5.75
CA PHE A 101 -11.37 -3.93 -6.55
C PHE A 101 -10.62 -2.72 -5.99
N VAL A 102 -9.46 -2.94 -5.37
CA VAL A 102 -8.65 -1.88 -4.76
C VAL A 102 -7.57 -1.44 -5.75
N VAL A 103 -7.49 -0.13 -5.97
CA VAL A 103 -6.55 0.49 -6.92
C VAL A 103 -5.79 1.60 -6.22
N LEU A 104 -4.47 1.61 -6.35
CA LEU A 104 -3.65 2.73 -5.91
C LEU A 104 -3.73 3.87 -6.94
N ASN A 105 -3.81 5.11 -6.46
CA ASN A 105 -3.90 6.27 -7.35
C ASN A 105 -2.53 6.61 -7.96
N HIS A 106 -2.14 5.83 -8.96
CA HIS A 106 -1.06 6.12 -9.88
C HIS A 106 -1.60 6.08 -11.31
N ALA A 107 -1.05 6.89 -12.20
CA ALA A 107 -1.62 7.11 -13.55
C ALA A 107 -1.85 5.79 -14.32
N GLY A 108 -0.87 4.86 -14.29
CA GLY A 108 -0.97 3.55 -14.95
C GLY A 108 -2.04 2.67 -14.32
N ASP A 109 -2.06 2.58 -12.98
CA ASP A 109 -3.01 1.75 -12.23
C ASP A 109 -4.43 2.28 -12.39
N MET A 110 -4.62 3.60 -12.35
CA MET A 110 -5.92 4.24 -12.57
C MET A 110 -6.43 4.04 -14.00
N LEU A 111 -5.55 4.13 -15.01
CA LEU A 111 -5.92 3.85 -16.40
C LEU A 111 -6.37 2.39 -16.54
N THR A 112 -5.57 1.44 -16.07
CA THR A 112 -5.91 0.01 -16.07
C THR A 112 -7.18 -0.27 -15.29
N GLY A 113 -7.30 0.26 -14.08
CA GLY A 113 -8.47 0.09 -13.23
C GLY A 113 -9.76 0.61 -13.87
N ASN A 114 -9.72 1.78 -14.49
CA ASN A 114 -10.88 2.37 -15.15
C ASN A 114 -11.29 1.58 -16.41
N LEU A 115 -10.33 1.11 -17.21
CA LEU A 115 -10.60 0.24 -18.36
C LEU A 115 -11.20 -1.10 -17.91
N THR A 116 -10.66 -1.70 -16.86
CA THR A 116 -11.18 -2.92 -16.23
C THR A 116 -12.62 -2.72 -15.78
N MET A 117 -12.92 -1.68 -14.99
CA MET A 117 -14.28 -1.39 -14.51
C MET A 117 -15.29 -1.21 -15.63
N LYS A 118 -14.89 -0.57 -16.72
CA LYS A 118 -15.74 -0.42 -17.90
C LYS A 118 -16.10 -1.77 -18.55
N GLN A 119 -15.18 -2.73 -18.56
CA GLN A 119 -15.40 -4.04 -19.17
C GLN A 119 -16.17 -4.98 -18.23
N VAL A 120 -15.83 -5.07 -16.95
CA VAL A 120 -16.52 -5.94 -15.99
C VAL A 120 -17.99 -5.53 -15.83
N LYS A 121 -18.30 -4.22 -15.93
CA LYS A 121 -19.68 -3.74 -15.96
C LYS A 121 -20.46 -4.25 -17.18
N LYS A 122 -19.82 -4.30 -18.38
CA LYS A 122 -20.44 -4.86 -19.58
C LYS A 122 -20.68 -6.37 -19.48
N LEU A 123 -19.84 -7.06 -18.71
CA LEU A 123 -19.98 -8.50 -18.45
C LEU A 123 -21.00 -8.82 -17.36
N GLY A 124 -21.60 -7.82 -16.73
CA GLY A 124 -22.58 -8.00 -15.67
C GLY A 124 -22.00 -8.47 -14.33
N LEU A 125 -20.69 -8.33 -14.13
CA LEU A 125 -20.04 -8.69 -12.87
C LEU A 125 -20.30 -7.62 -11.81
N ASN A 126 -20.53 -8.05 -10.56
CA ASN A 126 -20.77 -7.17 -9.43
C ASN A 126 -19.43 -6.75 -8.80
N VAL A 127 -18.96 -5.56 -9.15
CA VAL A 127 -17.64 -5.05 -8.72
C VAL A 127 -17.77 -3.63 -8.23
N ILE A 128 -17.20 -3.35 -7.04
CA ILE A 128 -17.03 -1.98 -6.54
C ILE A 128 -15.54 -1.68 -6.48
N LYS A 129 -15.14 -0.50 -7.02
CA LYS A 129 -13.75 -0.04 -6.97
C LYS A 129 -13.59 0.94 -5.81
N VAL A 130 -12.54 0.75 -4.99
CA VAL A 130 -12.05 1.70 -3.98
C VAL A 130 -10.63 2.11 -4.35
N VAL A 131 -10.33 3.39 -4.20
CA VAL A 131 -9.03 3.98 -4.55
C VAL A 131 -8.30 4.43 -3.30
N THR A 132 -7.00 4.09 -3.17
CA THR A 132 -6.13 4.69 -2.16
C THR A 132 -5.47 5.94 -2.74
N GLN A 133 -5.57 7.07 -2.02
CA GLN A 133 -5.14 8.39 -2.47
C GLN A 133 -4.82 9.26 -1.27
N GLU A 134 -3.78 8.86 -0.50
CA GLU A 134 -3.52 9.41 0.83
C GLU A 134 -2.27 10.27 0.95
N ASP A 135 -1.47 10.40 -0.11
CA ASP A 135 -0.24 11.19 -0.09
C ASP A 135 -0.52 12.69 -0.01
N ILE A 136 -0.26 13.26 1.16
CA ILE A 136 -0.51 14.69 1.42
C ILE A 136 0.49 15.63 0.75
N ALA A 137 1.61 15.13 0.27
CA ALA A 137 2.64 15.96 -0.37
C ALA A 137 2.24 16.37 -1.79
N ASN A 138 1.39 15.57 -2.46
CA ASN A 138 1.05 15.81 -3.86
C ASN A 138 -0.12 16.79 -4.04
N ALA A 139 -1.09 16.78 -3.13
CA ALA A 139 -2.25 17.67 -3.22
C ALA A 139 -2.93 17.88 -1.85
N PRO A 140 -3.67 18.99 -1.65
CA PRO A 140 -4.48 19.17 -0.46
C PRO A 140 -5.67 18.18 -0.43
N ARG A 141 -6.25 17.95 0.76
CA ARG A 141 -7.41 17.05 0.94
C ARG A 141 -8.63 17.44 0.11
N SER A 142 -8.82 18.73 -0.17
CA SER A 142 -9.88 19.22 -1.05
C SER A 142 -9.72 18.78 -2.52
N ASN A 143 -8.55 18.29 -2.90
CA ASN A 143 -8.22 17.77 -4.23
C ASN A 143 -7.56 16.39 -4.12
N ALA A 144 -8.21 15.48 -3.38
CA ALA A 144 -7.67 14.14 -3.08
C ALA A 144 -7.44 13.28 -4.34
N ASP A 145 -8.16 13.54 -5.41
CA ASP A 145 -8.01 12.81 -6.68
C ASP A 145 -6.61 12.98 -7.31
N ASP A 146 -5.86 14.02 -6.94
CA ASP A 146 -4.49 14.23 -7.37
C ASP A 146 -3.46 13.62 -6.39
N ARG A 147 -3.88 13.04 -5.26
CA ARG A 147 -2.99 12.39 -4.30
C ARG A 147 -2.60 11.00 -4.76
N ARG A 148 -1.33 10.65 -4.62
CA ARG A 148 -0.85 9.29 -4.86
C ARG A 148 -1.35 8.31 -3.79
N GLY A 149 -1.56 7.05 -4.16
CA GLY A 149 -1.72 5.94 -3.23
C GLY A 149 -0.34 5.43 -2.80
N LEU A 150 -0.13 5.24 -1.50
CA LEU A 150 1.12 4.77 -0.91
C LEU A 150 0.86 3.58 0.04
N VAL A 151 1.55 3.53 1.19
CA VAL A 151 1.46 2.42 2.15
C VAL A 151 0.05 2.17 2.72
N GLY A 152 -0.86 3.14 2.60
CA GLY A 152 -2.24 3.02 3.06
C GLY A 152 -3.04 1.89 2.41
N CYS A 153 -2.60 1.35 1.28
CA CYS A 153 -3.22 0.17 0.66
C CYS A 153 -3.14 -1.06 1.57
N VAL A 154 -2.04 -1.25 2.31
CA VAL A 154 -1.83 -2.44 3.15
C VAL A 154 -2.83 -2.54 4.29
N PRO A 155 -3.00 -1.54 5.18
CA PRO A 155 -4.04 -1.60 6.21
C PRO A 155 -5.46 -1.59 5.59
N LEU A 156 -5.67 -1.00 4.41
CA LEU A 156 -6.96 -1.07 3.72
C LEU A 156 -7.30 -2.50 3.30
N TYR A 157 -6.32 -3.26 2.76
CA TYR A 157 -6.53 -4.69 2.44
C TYR A 157 -6.96 -5.48 3.67
N LYS A 158 -6.28 -5.27 4.80
CA LYS A 158 -6.59 -5.93 6.07
C LYS A 158 -8.00 -5.62 6.56
N ILE A 159 -8.39 -4.35 6.55
CA ILE A 159 -9.71 -3.91 7.03
C ILE A 159 -10.82 -4.42 6.10
N ALA A 160 -10.64 -4.30 4.79
CA ALA A 160 -11.61 -4.80 3.80
C ALA A 160 -11.73 -6.32 3.83
N GLY A 161 -10.60 -7.04 3.88
CA GLY A 161 -10.57 -8.50 3.96
C GLY A 161 -11.23 -9.02 5.24
N ALA A 162 -10.98 -8.37 6.38
CA ALA A 162 -11.61 -8.71 7.65
C ALA A 162 -13.13 -8.44 7.65
N ALA A 163 -13.58 -7.34 7.03
CA ALA A 163 -15.01 -7.06 6.86
C ALA A 163 -15.69 -8.11 5.96
N ALA A 164 -15.04 -8.50 4.86
CA ALA A 164 -15.51 -9.57 3.98
C ALA A 164 -15.58 -10.92 4.71
N ALA A 165 -14.54 -11.28 5.47
CA ALA A 165 -14.51 -12.50 6.29
C ALA A 165 -15.58 -12.51 7.38
N ALA A 166 -16.04 -11.35 7.84
CA ALA A 166 -17.17 -11.21 8.76
C ALA A 166 -18.54 -11.36 8.08
N GLY A 167 -18.60 -11.71 6.78
CA GLY A 167 -19.82 -11.95 6.02
C GLY A 167 -20.60 -10.70 5.61
N LYS A 168 -19.91 -9.53 5.54
CA LYS A 168 -20.54 -8.30 5.06
C LYS A 168 -20.79 -8.34 3.54
N SER A 169 -21.86 -7.66 3.09
CA SER A 169 -22.16 -7.50 1.66
C SER A 169 -21.08 -6.67 0.95
N LEU A 170 -21.05 -6.72 -0.39
CA LEU A 170 -20.08 -5.94 -1.17
C LEU A 170 -20.19 -4.43 -0.88
N GLU A 171 -21.40 -3.91 -0.75
CA GLU A 171 -21.66 -2.51 -0.43
C GLU A 171 -21.15 -2.13 0.96
N GLU A 172 -21.32 -3.03 1.97
CA GLU A 172 -20.83 -2.81 3.32
C GLU A 172 -19.30 -2.89 3.37
N VAL A 173 -18.68 -3.88 2.70
CA VAL A 173 -17.20 -3.99 2.61
C VAL A 173 -16.62 -2.75 1.94
N ALA A 174 -17.22 -2.32 0.83
CA ALA A 174 -16.79 -1.11 0.12
C ALA A 174 -16.96 0.16 0.98
N ALA A 175 -18.06 0.26 1.73
CA ALA A 175 -18.29 1.40 2.62
C ALA A 175 -17.25 1.47 3.76
N VAL A 176 -16.89 0.33 4.36
CA VAL A 176 -15.84 0.25 5.39
C VAL A 176 -14.48 0.59 4.80
N ALA A 177 -14.15 0.05 3.62
CA ALA A 177 -12.90 0.35 2.91
C ALA A 177 -12.80 1.84 2.55
N GLN A 178 -13.86 2.43 2.01
CA GLN A 178 -13.91 3.85 1.66
C GLN A 178 -13.81 4.73 2.91
N LYS A 179 -14.53 4.40 3.99
CA LYS A 179 -14.42 5.08 5.28
C LYS A 179 -12.97 5.11 5.78
N PHE A 180 -12.25 4.00 5.67
CA PHE A 180 -10.83 3.96 6.02
C PHE A 180 -9.99 4.83 5.09
N ALA A 181 -10.18 4.73 3.77
CA ALA A 181 -9.47 5.53 2.77
C ALA A 181 -9.66 7.04 3.00
N ASP A 182 -10.87 7.47 3.40
CA ASP A 182 -11.17 8.88 3.69
C ASP A 182 -10.51 9.40 4.98
N ASN A 183 -10.09 8.49 5.86
CA ASN A 183 -9.54 8.81 7.19
C ASN A 183 -8.04 8.50 7.34
N MET A 184 -7.32 8.32 6.25
CA MET A 184 -5.88 8.08 6.25
C MET A 184 -5.09 9.20 5.57
N ALA A 185 -3.81 9.31 5.93
CA ALA A 185 -2.85 10.23 5.34
C ALA A 185 -1.43 9.67 5.44
N THR A 186 -0.64 9.90 4.40
CA THR A 186 0.77 9.49 4.32
C THR A 186 1.62 10.67 3.86
N ILE A 187 2.84 10.73 4.36
CA ILE A 187 3.91 11.56 3.83
C ILE A 187 5.21 10.76 3.85
N ALA A 188 6.02 10.88 2.81
CA ALA A 188 7.31 10.20 2.73
C ALA A 188 8.47 11.18 2.92
N VAL A 189 9.63 10.64 3.30
CA VAL A 189 10.91 11.35 3.28
C VAL A 189 11.96 10.42 2.70
N ALA A 190 12.89 10.97 1.90
CA ALA A 190 14.05 10.24 1.39
C ALA A 190 15.33 11.07 1.55
N ALA A 191 16.44 10.42 1.93
CA ALA A 191 17.78 10.97 2.01
C ALA A 191 18.67 10.48 0.86
N LYS A 192 18.25 9.41 0.17
CA LYS A 192 18.94 8.88 -1.01
C LYS A 192 17.91 8.22 -1.92
N GLY A 193 18.05 8.42 -3.23
CA GLY A 193 17.24 7.77 -4.25
C GLY A 193 17.53 6.28 -4.40
N ALA A 194 16.84 5.65 -5.32
CA ALA A 194 16.97 4.25 -5.67
C ALA A 194 17.46 4.06 -7.11
N THR A 195 17.70 2.82 -7.50
CA THR A 195 18.10 2.45 -8.87
C THR A 195 17.07 1.48 -9.46
N HIS A 196 16.55 1.81 -10.64
CA HIS A 196 15.63 0.91 -11.34
C HIS A 196 16.36 -0.38 -11.73
N PRO A 197 15.90 -1.57 -11.27
CA PRO A 197 16.68 -2.80 -11.39
C PRO A 197 16.84 -3.30 -12.83
N ALA A 198 15.94 -2.93 -13.76
CA ALA A 198 16.03 -3.37 -15.14
C ALA A 198 16.84 -2.42 -16.04
N THR A 199 16.96 -1.14 -15.68
CA THR A 199 17.52 -0.10 -16.58
C THR A 199 18.75 0.61 -16.04
N ASP A 200 19.15 0.36 -14.79
CA ASP A 200 20.20 1.11 -14.06
C ASP A 200 19.90 2.62 -13.90
N MET A 201 18.70 3.06 -14.26
CA MET A 201 18.32 4.46 -14.14
C MET A 201 18.18 4.86 -12.67
N VAL A 202 18.80 5.95 -12.28
CA VAL A 202 18.67 6.51 -10.93
C VAL A 202 17.28 7.10 -10.77
N ILE A 203 16.57 6.64 -9.75
CA ILE A 203 15.26 7.13 -9.33
C ILE A 203 15.51 8.15 -8.23
N ALA A 204 15.25 9.41 -8.49
CA ALA A 204 15.53 10.56 -7.65
C ALA A 204 17.03 10.75 -7.31
N GLN A 205 17.52 11.96 -7.48
CA GLN A 205 18.86 12.36 -7.05
C GLN A 205 18.72 13.32 -5.87
N ILE A 206 19.27 12.94 -4.73
CA ILE A 206 19.30 13.77 -3.52
C ILE A 206 20.76 14.04 -3.20
N GLU A 207 21.11 15.31 -3.03
CA GLU A 207 22.46 15.75 -2.68
C GLU A 207 22.86 15.24 -1.29
N GLU A 208 24.16 14.99 -1.09
CA GLU A 208 24.69 14.59 0.22
C GLU A 208 24.37 15.67 1.29
N GLY A 209 23.95 15.24 2.47
CA GLY A 209 23.53 16.13 3.56
C GLY A 209 22.12 16.71 3.39
N LYS A 210 21.41 16.36 2.35
CA LYS A 210 20.03 16.77 2.11
C LYS A 210 19.03 15.62 2.31
N MET A 211 17.77 15.99 2.49
CA MET A 211 16.62 15.08 2.39
C MET A 211 15.49 15.76 1.66
N GLU A 212 14.59 14.99 1.07
CA GLU A 212 13.37 15.48 0.44
C GLU A 212 12.15 14.92 1.18
N ILE A 213 11.31 15.81 1.69
CA ILE A 213 10.02 15.45 2.29
C ILE A 213 8.97 15.48 1.19
N GLY A 214 8.13 14.45 1.11
CA GLY A 214 7.11 14.28 0.06
C GLY A 214 7.59 13.54 -1.18
N MET A 215 8.69 12.79 -1.09
CA MET A 215 9.17 11.93 -2.17
C MET A 215 8.14 10.83 -2.50
N GLY A 216 7.80 10.69 -3.79
CA GLY A 216 6.95 9.62 -4.28
C GLY A 216 7.66 8.28 -4.40
N GLN A 217 6.88 7.21 -4.54
CA GLN A 217 7.43 5.84 -4.63
C GLN A 217 8.09 5.52 -5.99
N HIS A 218 7.96 6.40 -6.98
CA HIS A 218 8.70 6.29 -8.26
C HIS A 218 9.70 7.44 -8.41
N GLY A 219 10.06 8.12 -7.30
CA GLY A 219 11.02 9.22 -7.28
C GLY A 219 10.44 10.57 -7.68
N GLU A 220 9.11 10.70 -7.71
CA GLU A 220 8.48 11.99 -7.96
C GLU A 220 8.68 12.91 -6.75
N GLY A 221 9.21 14.09 -6.96
CA GLY A 221 9.34 15.12 -5.92
C GLY A 221 7.99 15.66 -5.46
N GLY A 222 7.90 16.16 -4.26
CA GLY A 222 6.64 16.68 -3.72
C GLY A 222 6.75 17.81 -2.72
N GLY A 223 7.75 17.80 -1.84
CA GLY A 223 7.86 18.76 -0.74
C GLY A 223 9.10 19.64 -0.77
N GLY A 224 10.04 19.32 -1.66
CA GLY A 224 11.31 20.05 -1.83
C GLY A 224 12.44 19.59 -0.90
N LEU A 225 13.66 19.90 -1.36
CA LEU A 225 14.91 19.56 -0.66
C LEU A 225 15.10 20.44 0.58
N THR A 226 15.58 19.84 1.66
CA THR A 226 15.99 20.51 2.89
C THR A 226 17.26 19.88 3.45
N GLU A 227 17.92 20.57 4.39
CA GLU A 227 19.04 19.99 5.14
C GLU A 227 18.59 18.75 5.90
N MET A 228 19.49 17.77 5.98
CA MET A 228 19.26 16.56 6.78
C MET A 228 18.97 16.93 8.24
N LYS A 229 17.95 16.32 8.82
CA LYS A 229 17.51 16.54 10.19
C LYS A 229 17.66 15.26 11.02
N THR A 230 17.61 15.41 12.33
CA THR A 230 17.53 14.24 13.22
C THR A 230 16.23 13.47 13.01
N ALA A 231 16.20 12.21 13.43
CA ALA A 231 14.98 11.38 13.37
C ALA A 231 13.83 12.03 14.15
N ASP A 232 14.09 12.62 15.31
CA ASP A 232 13.08 13.26 16.14
C ASP A 232 12.50 14.53 15.49
N GLU A 233 13.33 15.36 14.86
CA GLU A 233 12.88 16.55 14.12
C GLU A 233 12.08 16.16 12.88
N THR A 234 12.57 15.19 12.12
CA THR A 234 11.90 14.69 10.91
C THR A 234 10.53 14.12 11.25
N ALA A 235 10.44 13.25 12.26
CA ALA A 235 9.18 12.67 12.72
C ALA A 235 8.19 13.74 13.18
N ALA A 236 8.63 14.75 13.95
CA ALA A 236 7.77 15.82 14.41
C ALA A 236 7.18 16.65 13.25
N ILE A 237 8.02 17.02 12.26
CA ILE A 237 7.58 17.74 11.06
C ILE A 237 6.51 16.95 10.30
N MET A 238 6.77 15.65 10.08
CA MET A 238 5.86 14.77 9.33
C MET A 238 4.54 14.56 10.08
N ILE A 239 4.58 14.30 11.40
CA ILE A 239 3.37 14.18 12.24
C ILE A 239 2.54 15.46 12.20
N ASP A 240 3.15 16.63 12.39
CA ASP A 240 2.41 17.88 12.37
C ASP A 240 1.71 18.14 11.02
N ALA A 241 2.34 17.73 9.91
CA ALA A 241 1.72 17.80 8.59
C ALA A 241 0.51 16.85 8.47
N LEU A 242 0.66 15.60 8.91
CA LEU A 242 -0.40 14.59 8.87
C LEU A 242 -1.59 14.94 9.77
N LEU A 243 -1.32 15.38 11.00
CA LEU A 243 -2.36 15.80 11.96
C LEU A 243 -3.18 16.99 11.43
N ARG A 244 -2.49 17.94 10.77
CA ARG A 244 -3.13 19.09 10.15
C ARG A 244 -4.01 18.69 8.98
N ASP A 245 -3.53 17.78 8.13
CA ASP A 245 -4.28 17.32 6.97
C ASP A 245 -5.58 16.60 7.34
N LEU A 246 -5.53 15.72 8.34
CA LEU A 246 -6.69 14.98 8.82
C LEU A 246 -7.53 15.78 9.84
N ASP A 247 -7.08 16.98 10.25
CA ASP A 247 -7.70 17.76 11.33
C ASP A 247 -7.89 16.94 12.63
N ILE A 248 -6.83 16.19 13.01
CA ILE A 248 -6.85 15.32 14.20
C ILE A 248 -6.91 16.15 15.48
N LYS A 249 -7.78 15.77 16.39
CA LYS A 249 -7.99 16.44 17.67
C LYS A 249 -7.47 15.61 18.84
N LYS A 250 -7.26 16.28 19.97
CA LYS A 250 -6.95 15.62 21.25
C LYS A 250 -8.04 14.59 21.60
N GLY A 251 -7.62 13.42 22.04
CA GLY A 251 -8.50 12.30 22.42
C GLY A 251 -8.84 11.35 21.29
N GLU A 252 -8.41 11.64 20.06
CA GLU A 252 -8.59 10.71 18.94
C GLU A 252 -7.60 9.54 19.00
N LYS A 253 -7.99 8.44 18.36
CA LYS A 253 -7.23 7.18 18.27
C LYS A 253 -6.64 7.03 16.87
N LEU A 254 -5.38 6.66 16.76
CA LEU A 254 -4.69 6.49 15.49
C LEU A 254 -4.07 5.10 15.32
N LEU A 255 -4.13 4.58 14.09
CA LEU A 255 -3.15 3.64 13.56
C LEU A 255 -1.95 4.45 13.05
N VAL A 256 -0.74 4.04 13.41
CA VAL A 256 0.52 4.65 12.95
C VAL A 256 1.38 3.61 12.24
N ILE A 257 1.86 3.93 11.04
CA ILE A 257 2.83 3.09 10.32
C ILE A 257 4.11 3.88 10.07
N VAL A 258 5.24 3.27 10.41
CA VAL A 258 6.57 3.69 9.94
C VAL A 258 7.03 2.64 8.95
N ASN A 259 6.93 2.96 7.68
CA ASN A 259 7.27 2.07 6.57
C ASN A 259 8.63 2.44 6.00
N GLY A 260 9.64 1.61 6.20
CA GLY A 260 10.91 1.73 5.49
C GLY A 260 10.74 1.49 3.99
N VAL A 261 11.49 2.24 3.18
CA VAL A 261 11.34 2.13 1.71
C VAL A 261 12.51 1.40 1.03
N GLY A 262 13.25 0.58 1.81
CA GLY A 262 14.21 -0.39 1.30
C GLY A 262 15.62 -0.31 1.93
N ALA A 263 16.16 0.87 2.21
CA ALA A 263 17.49 1.00 2.80
C ALA A 263 17.51 1.59 4.22
N THR A 264 16.36 1.97 4.75
CA THR A 264 16.25 2.45 6.14
C THR A 264 16.06 1.26 7.07
N THR A 265 17.02 1.05 7.95
CA THR A 265 17.04 -0.12 8.83
C THR A 265 15.90 -0.12 9.85
N LEU A 266 15.51 -1.30 10.32
CA LEU A 266 14.51 -1.42 11.41
C LEU A 266 14.92 -0.65 12.67
N MET A 267 16.24 -0.53 12.96
CA MET A 267 16.75 0.29 14.05
C MET A 267 16.33 1.76 13.88
N GLU A 268 16.54 2.34 12.69
CA GLU A 268 16.17 3.73 12.39
C GLU A 268 14.65 3.93 12.45
N GLN A 269 13.90 3.00 11.87
CA GLN A 269 12.43 3.02 11.89
C GLN A 269 11.88 3.00 13.32
N LEU A 270 12.45 2.18 14.22
CA LEU A 270 12.06 2.12 15.62
C LEU A 270 12.42 3.41 16.39
N ILE A 271 13.53 4.07 16.05
CA ILE A 271 13.90 5.38 16.61
C ILE A 271 12.83 6.44 16.20
N VAL A 272 12.43 6.46 14.93
CA VAL A 272 11.35 7.32 14.41
C VAL A 272 10.03 7.01 15.12
N PHE A 273 9.64 5.74 15.19
CA PHE A 273 8.39 5.31 15.84
C PHE A 273 8.33 5.70 17.32
N ARG A 274 9.44 5.54 18.06
CA ARG A 274 9.55 6.01 19.44
C ARG A 274 9.16 7.49 19.56
N LYS A 275 9.69 8.35 18.67
CA LYS A 275 9.35 9.78 18.65
C LYS A 275 7.88 10.00 18.31
N CYS A 276 7.35 9.25 17.33
CA CYS A 276 5.92 9.33 16.98
C CYS A 276 5.02 9.10 18.20
N CYS A 277 5.28 8.02 18.96
CA CYS A 277 4.49 7.71 20.16
C CYS A 277 4.57 8.81 21.23
N HIS A 278 5.77 9.29 21.54
CA HIS A 278 5.93 10.35 22.55
C HIS A 278 5.25 11.65 22.12
N TYR A 279 5.45 12.06 20.87
CA TYR A 279 4.93 13.31 20.36
C TYR A 279 3.39 13.32 20.24
N LEU A 280 2.79 12.19 19.83
CA LEU A 280 1.34 12.03 19.81
C LEU A 280 0.75 12.01 21.22
N ALA A 281 1.40 11.33 22.17
CA ALA A 281 0.99 11.31 23.57
C ALA A 281 1.04 12.72 24.20
N GLU A 282 2.07 13.53 23.93
CA GLU A 282 2.15 14.93 24.36
C GLU A 282 0.98 15.78 23.84
N LYS A 283 0.47 15.45 22.64
CA LYS A 283 -0.72 16.10 22.05
C LYS A 283 -2.05 15.50 22.57
N GLY A 284 -1.98 14.46 23.42
CA GLY A 284 -3.14 13.76 23.96
C GLY A 284 -3.87 12.90 22.92
N ILE A 285 -3.14 12.35 21.96
CA ILE A 285 -3.61 11.43 20.90
C ILE A 285 -3.11 10.03 21.21
N GLU A 286 -3.98 9.04 21.09
CA GLU A 286 -3.66 7.63 21.40
C GLU A 286 -3.26 6.84 20.16
N VAL A 287 -2.12 6.13 20.21
CA VAL A 287 -1.73 5.15 19.21
C VAL A 287 -2.32 3.80 19.60
N VAL A 288 -3.35 3.33 18.90
CA VAL A 288 -4.09 2.09 19.21
C VAL A 288 -3.67 0.88 18.40
N ALA A 289 -2.98 1.13 17.28
CA ALA A 289 -2.39 0.09 16.44
C ALA A 289 -1.15 0.65 15.71
N ASN A 290 -0.24 -0.21 15.33
CA ASN A 290 0.95 0.21 14.60
C ASN A 290 1.52 -0.90 13.71
N ILE A 291 2.30 -0.47 12.70
CA ILE A 291 3.20 -1.31 11.92
C ILE A 291 4.55 -0.57 11.84
N VAL A 292 5.64 -1.26 12.11
CA VAL A 292 7.01 -0.75 11.92
C VAL A 292 7.79 -1.79 11.15
N GLY A 293 8.17 -1.47 9.93
CA GLY A 293 8.85 -2.42 9.05
C GLY A 293 8.77 -1.97 7.59
N GLU A 294 9.22 -2.82 6.70
CA GLU A 294 9.10 -2.61 5.26
C GLU A 294 7.88 -3.36 4.75
N VAL A 295 6.84 -2.64 4.36
CA VAL A 295 5.59 -3.17 3.81
C VAL A 295 5.28 -2.67 2.41
N LEU A 296 5.88 -1.53 2.02
CA LEU A 296 5.89 -1.02 0.65
C LEU A 296 7.23 -0.32 0.41
N THR A 297 8.08 -0.91 -0.44
CA THR A 297 9.45 -0.43 -0.66
C THR A 297 9.61 0.29 -2.00
N VAL A 298 10.77 0.89 -2.21
CA VAL A 298 11.22 1.52 -3.46
C VAL A 298 12.65 1.08 -3.72
N GLN A 299 12.87 -0.20 -3.90
CA GLN A 299 14.19 -0.80 -4.06
C GLN A 299 15.12 -0.44 -2.88
N GLU A 300 16.29 0.14 -3.12
CA GLU A 300 17.25 0.58 -2.10
C GLU A 300 17.12 2.08 -1.74
N MET A 301 15.96 2.70 -1.86
CA MET A 301 15.76 4.08 -1.42
C MET A 301 15.99 4.21 0.08
N ALA A 302 16.83 5.18 0.50
CA ALA A 302 17.02 5.46 1.91
C ALA A 302 16.01 6.51 2.37
N GLY A 303 15.00 6.06 3.09
CA GLY A 303 13.89 6.89 3.55
C GLY A 303 12.80 6.06 4.20
N PHE A 304 11.71 6.70 4.54
CA PHE A 304 10.53 6.04 5.09
C PHE A 304 9.26 6.82 4.77
N GLN A 305 8.13 6.13 4.81
CA GLN A 305 6.80 6.72 4.80
C GLN A 305 6.26 6.73 6.23
N LEU A 306 5.73 7.85 6.66
CA LEU A 306 4.97 7.98 7.89
C LEU A 306 3.50 8.09 7.53
N PHE A 307 2.71 7.16 8.05
CA PHE A 307 1.28 7.05 7.82
C PHE A 307 0.52 7.16 9.13
N ILE A 308 -0.61 7.83 9.11
CA ILE A 308 -1.60 7.79 10.17
C ILE A 308 -3.00 7.55 9.60
N ALA A 309 -3.83 6.86 10.37
CA ALA A 309 -5.26 6.78 10.08
C ALA A 309 -6.08 6.97 11.36
N ARG A 310 -7.16 7.75 11.26
CA ARG A 310 -8.16 7.86 12.35
C ARG A 310 -8.88 6.53 12.51
N MET A 311 -8.94 6.04 13.75
CA MET A 311 -9.52 4.75 14.07
C MET A 311 -10.73 4.94 14.99
N ASP A 312 -11.89 4.50 14.55
CA ASP A 312 -13.02 4.25 15.43
C ASP A 312 -13.10 2.77 15.84
N ASP A 313 -14.09 2.42 16.63
CA ASP A 313 -14.21 1.04 17.16
C ASP A 313 -14.48 0.00 16.05
N GLU A 314 -15.16 0.38 14.95
CA GLU A 314 -15.39 -0.50 13.81
C GLU A 314 -14.09 -0.77 13.04
N LEU A 315 -13.37 0.27 12.67
CA LEU A 315 -12.10 0.15 11.94
C LEU A 315 -11.04 -0.57 12.78
N LEU A 316 -10.99 -0.27 14.08
CA LEU A 316 -10.06 -0.92 15.01
C LEU A 316 -10.37 -2.43 15.13
N LYS A 317 -11.64 -2.81 15.21
CA LYS A 317 -12.05 -4.22 15.22
C LYS A 317 -11.50 -4.98 14.03
N TYR A 318 -11.67 -4.46 12.81
CA TYR A 318 -11.18 -5.12 11.59
C TYR A 318 -9.64 -5.06 11.48
N CYS A 319 -9.02 -3.98 11.91
CA CYS A 319 -7.57 -3.84 11.92
C CYS A 319 -6.86 -4.86 12.83
N LEU A 320 -7.48 -5.22 13.96
CA LEU A 320 -6.90 -6.13 14.95
C LEU A 320 -7.24 -7.62 14.71
N LEU A 321 -8.13 -7.95 13.77
CA LEU A 321 -8.41 -9.35 13.44
C LEU A 321 -7.16 -10.01 12.86
N TYR A 322 -6.93 -11.27 13.25
CA TYR A 322 -5.84 -12.08 12.70
C TYR A 322 -6.04 -12.32 11.22
N THR A 323 -4.95 -12.24 10.47
CA THR A 323 -4.87 -12.56 9.04
C THR A 323 -3.70 -13.50 8.78
N SER A 324 -3.75 -14.22 7.65
CA SER A 324 -2.65 -15.03 7.14
C SER A 324 -2.43 -14.63 5.68
N ASP A 325 -1.30 -14.02 5.41
CA ASP A 325 -0.86 -13.55 4.09
C ASP A 325 0.54 -14.07 3.76
N ALA A 326 1.08 -13.71 2.60
CA ALA A 326 2.38 -14.14 2.10
C ALA A 326 3.54 -13.18 2.47
N ALA A 327 3.28 -12.11 3.22
CA ALA A 327 4.30 -11.15 3.64
C ALA A 327 4.84 -11.43 5.05
#